data_9b947374082a5add69235eef8d201cb1
#
_entry.id   9b947374082a5add69235eef8d201cb1
#
_cell.length_a   1.000
_cell.length_b   1.000
_cell.length_c   1.000
_cell.angle_alpha   90.00
_cell.angle_beta   90.00
_cell.angle_gamma   90.00
#
_symmetry.space_group_name_H-M   'P 1'
#
loop_
_entity.id
_entity.type
_entity.pdbx_description
1 polymer ?
#
loop_
_entity_poly.entity_id
_entity_poly.type
_entity_poly.pdbx_seq_one_letter_code
_entity_poly.pdbx_strand_id
1 'polypeptide(L)'
;MVQNQEQPVGKITFSILIALSLSHCLNDLLQSVVSAAYPLFKDDLGLSFAQIGLITLVYQLSASVFQPITGIIFDKYPIAWSLPIGMSFTMVGLTSLAFSDNLPWILLSVFLIGIGSSVLHPEASRITFLASGGKRGLAQSLFQVGGNFGGSLGPLLVALLVAPYGRDHLFIFSFVALAAIGVMYPICKWYKSYL
;
A
#
# COMPACT_ATOMS: atom_id res chain seq x y z
N MET A 1 21.35 -13.74 29.48
CA MET A 1 21.42 -12.28 29.70
C MET A 1 21.38 -11.62 28.36
N VAL A 2 20.20 -11.11 27.95
CA VAL A 2 20.03 -10.35 26.72
C VAL A 2 20.55 -8.95 27.03
N GLN A 3 21.70 -8.58 26.49
CA GLN A 3 22.19 -7.20 26.56
C GLN A 3 21.16 -6.32 25.81
N ASN A 4 20.40 -5.54 26.60
CA ASN A 4 19.66 -4.38 26.09
C ASN A 4 20.72 -3.39 25.57
N GLN A 5 21.06 -3.48 24.29
CA GLN A 5 21.73 -2.39 23.60
C GLN A 5 20.70 -1.28 23.44
N GLU A 6 20.67 -0.37 24.40
CA GLU A 6 20.01 0.93 24.24
C GLU A 6 20.71 1.64 23.09
N GLN A 7 20.13 1.52 21.91
CA GLN A 7 20.56 2.35 20.79
C GLN A 7 20.37 3.82 21.21
N PRO A 8 21.34 4.71 20.94
CA PRO A 8 21.22 6.12 21.27
C PRO A 8 19.92 6.65 20.69
N VAL A 9 19.06 7.20 21.54
CA VAL A 9 17.78 7.80 21.13
C VAL A 9 18.07 8.93 20.15
N GLY A 10 18.01 8.63 18.84
CA GLY A 10 18.18 9.60 17.78
C GLY A 10 17.12 10.69 17.87
N LYS A 11 17.36 11.84 17.23
CA LYS A 11 16.34 12.87 17.14
C LYS A 11 15.20 12.38 16.24
N ILE A 12 13.95 12.67 16.64
CA ILE A 12 12.77 12.42 15.80
C ILE A 12 12.92 13.11 14.43
N THR A 13 12.64 12.39 13.35
CA THR A 13 12.74 12.92 11.98
C THR A 13 11.34 13.14 11.41
N PHE A 14 10.72 14.26 11.80
CA PHE A 14 9.33 14.57 11.43
C PHE A 14 9.09 14.58 9.92
N SER A 15 10.01 15.06 9.10
CA SER A 15 9.87 15.06 7.64
C SER A 15 9.69 13.65 7.07
N ILE A 16 10.44 12.67 7.60
CA ILE A 16 10.31 11.27 7.20
C ILE A 16 9.00 10.67 7.73
N LEU A 17 8.59 10.99 8.97
CA LEU A 17 7.32 10.52 9.51
C LEU A 17 6.12 11.05 8.72
N ILE A 18 6.14 12.33 8.30
CA ILE A 18 5.10 12.90 7.45
C ILE A 18 5.09 12.22 6.07
N ALA A 19 6.25 12.01 5.46
CA ALA A 19 6.35 11.32 4.19
C ALA A 19 5.84 9.86 4.28
N LEU A 20 6.14 9.14 5.38
CA LEU A 20 5.63 7.80 5.65
C LEU A 20 4.11 7.79 5.86
N SER A 21 3.57 8.76 6.62
CA SER A 21 2.14 8.91 6.82
C SER A 21 1.41 9.18 5.50
N LEU A 22 1.97 10.04 4.65
CA LEU A 22 1.44 10.31 3.31
C LEU A 22 1.56 9.10 2.39
N SER A 23 2.66 8.37 2.43
CA SER A 23 2.82 7.12 1.67
C SER A 23 1.80 6.06 2.07
N HIS A 24 1.52 5.94 3.39
CA HIS A 24 0.47 5.05 3.91
C HIS A 24 -0.91 5.51 3.47
N CYS A 25 -1.18 6.81 3.54
CA CYS A 25 -2.43 7.41 3.05
C CYS A 25 -2.69 7.06 1.58
N LEU A 26 -1.71 7.27 0.71
CA LEU A 26 -1.84 6.98 -0.71
C LEU A 26 -2.00 5.48 -0.97
N ASN A 27 -1.26 4.63 -0.26
CA ASN A 27 -1.41 3.18 -0.39
C ASN A 27 -2.81 2.68 0.02
N ASP A 28 -3.32 3.10 1.18
CA ASP A 28 -4.61 2.64 1.68
C ASP A 28 -5.78 3.22 0.89
N LEU A 29 -5.61 4.43 0.33
CA LEU A 29 -6.52 4.98 -0.66
C LEU A 29 -6.61 4.03 -1.87
N LEU A 30 -5.47 3.63 -2.45
CA LEU A 30 -5.43 2.74 -3.61
C LEU A 30 -6.05 1.38 -3.31
N GLN A 31 -5.83 0.84 -2.11
CA GLN A 31 -6.44 -0.42 -1.67
C GLN A 31 -7.95 -0.31 -1.52
N SER A 32 -8.44 0.77 -0.92
CA SER A 32 -9.87 0.99 -0.73
C SER A 32 -10.61 1.26 -2.05
N VAL A 33 -9.93 1.84 -3.05
CA VAL A 33 -10.44 1.98 -4.43
C VAL A 33 -10.75 0.61 -5.04
N VAL A 34 -9.89 -0.40 -4.83
CA VAL A 34 -10.11 -1.76 -5.38
C VAL A 34 -11.42 -2.35 -4.88
N SER A 35 -11.65 -2.36 -3.57
CA SER A 35 -12.86 -2.91 -2.98
C SER A 35 -14.11 -2.09 -3.30
N ALA A 36 -13.99 -0.78 -3.37
CA ALA A 36 -15.09 0.11 -3.75
C ALA A 36 -15.52 -0.06 -5.22
N ALA A 37 -14.62 -0.54 -6.09
CA ALA A 37 -14.92 -0.78 -7.49
C ALA A 37 -15.61 -2.14 -7.76
N TYR A 38 -15.75 -3.04 -6.79
CA TYR A 38 -16.35 -4.37 -7.00
C TYR A 38 -17.75 -4.34 -7.61
N PRO A 39 -18.68 -3.43 -7.23
CA PRO A 39 -19.99 -3.35 -7.88
C PRO A 39 -19.87 -3.10 -9.38
N LEU A 40 -18.95 -2.24 -9.82
CA LEU A 40 -18.74 -1.93 -11.23
C LEU A 40 -18.29 -3.17 -12.01
N PHE A 41 -17.32 -3.92 -11.49
CA PHE A 41 -16.89 -5.19 -12.10
C PHE A 41 -18.01 -6.23 -12.14
N LYS A 42 -18.81 -6.30 -11.07
CA LYS A 42 -19.95 -7.22 -10.99
C LYS A 42 -20.96 -6.93 -12.09
N ASP A 43 -21.33 -5.67 -12.25
CA ASP A 43 -22.36 -5.27 -13.18
C ASP A 43 -21.87 -5.33 -14.65
N ASP A 44 -20.66 -4.84 -14.94
CA ASP A 44 -20.10 -4.81 -16.29
C ASP A 44 -19.78 -6.21 -16.85
N LEU A 45 -19.30 -7.11 -16.01
CA LEU A 45 -18.85 -8.44 -16.44
C LEU A 45 -19.83 -9.57 -16.03
N GLY A 46 -20.96 -9.23 -15.41
CA GLY A 46 -21.96 -10.21 -14.98
C GLY A 46 -21.44 -11.18 -13.92
N LEU A 47 -20.53 -10.72 -13.03
CA LEU A 47 -19.93 -11.59 -12.04
C LEU A 47 -20.91 -11.97 -10.94
N SER A 48 -20.84 -13.22 -10.51
CA SER A 48 -21.58 -13.69 -9.35
C SER A 48 -21.00 -13.16 -8.03
N PHE A 49 -21.76 -13.15 -6.95
CA PHE A 49 -21.23 -12.80 -5.62
C PHE A 49 -20.12 -13.74 -5.15
N ALA A 50 -20.16 -15.02 -5.56
CA ALA A 50 -19.08 -15.96 -5.26
C ALA A 50 -17.76 -15.56 -5.95
N GLN A 51 -17.83 -15.06 -7.18
CA GLN A 51 -16.65 -14.55 -7.91
C GLN A 51 -16.11 -13.26 -7.28
N ILE A 52 -16.96 -12.35 -6.83
CA ILE A 52 -16.56 -11.17 -6.05
C ILE A 52 -15.89 -11.59 -4.74
N GLY A 53 -16.46 -12.60 -4.05
CA GLY A 53 -15.83 -13.20 -2.86
C GLY A 53 -14.45 -13.79 -3.16
N LEU A 54 -14.27 -14.45 -4.32
CA LEU A 54 -12.99 -14.99 -4.76
C LEU A 54 -11.96 -13.87 -5.06
N ILE A 55 -12.38 -12.79 -5.69
CA ILE A 55 -11.53 -11.61 -5.92
C ILE A 55 -11.05 -11.04 -4.59
N THR A 56 -11.96 -10.85 -3.63
CA THR A 56 -11.65 -10.39 -2.27
C THR A 56 -10.68 -11.33 -1.57
N LEU A 57 -10.91 -12.64 -1.67
CA LEU A 57 -10.06 -13.67 -1.05
C LEU A 57 -8.63 -13.61 -1.61
N VAL A 58 -8.47 -13.60 -2.93
CA VAL A 58 -7.14 -13.54 -3.58
C VAL A 58 -6.41 -12.26 -3.19
N TYR A 59 -7.11 -11.13 -3.19
CA TYR A 59 -6.55 -9.85 -2.78
C TYR A 59 -6.07 -9.88 -1.31
N GLN A 60 -6.95 -10.28 -0.39
CA GLN A 60 -6.64 -10.29 1.05
C GLN A 60 -5.58 -11.32 1.41
N LEU A 61 -5.59 -12.51 0.79
CA LEU A 61 -4.55 -13.51 1.01
C LEU A 61 -3.19 -12.99 0.52
N SER A 62 -3.12 -12.42 -0.68
CA SER A 62 -1.86 -11.87 -1.19
C SER A 62 -1.37 -10.68 -0.34
N ALA A 63 -2.26 -9.80 0.10
CA ALA A 63 -1.90 -8.69 0.96
C ALA A 63 -1.45 -9.11 2.37
N SER A 64 -2.08 -10.15 2.96
CA SER A 64 -1.86 -10.51 4.37
C SER A 64 -0.81 -11.60 4.56
N VAL A 65 -0.88 -12.69 3.74
CA VAL A 65 0.03 -13.86 3.90
C VAL A 65 1.47 -13.51 3.55
N PHE A 66 1.67 -12.62 2.59
CA PHE A 66 3.01 -12.19 2.22
C PHE A 66 3.62 -11.14 3.18
N GLN A 67 2.85 -10.46 4.04
CA GLN A 67 3.39 -9.49 5.00
C GLN A 67 4.44 -10.09 5.95
N PRO A 68 4.19 -11.21 6.66
CA PRO A 68 5.20 -11.80 7.52
C PRO A 68 6.41 -12.32 6.71
N ILE A 69 6.19 -12.81 5.48
CA ILE A 69 7.27 -13.27 4.61
C ILE A 69 8.17 -12.12 4.19
N THR A 70 7.59 -11.04 3.69
CA THR A 70 8.32 -9.82 3.29
C THR A 70 9.00 -9.17 4.50
N GLY A 71 8.33 -9.12 5.67
CA GLY A 71 8.91 -8.64 6.92
C GLY A 71 10.18 -9.40 7.29
N ILE A 72 10.14 -10.74 7.34
CA ILE A 72 11.31 -11.57 7.64
C ILE A 72 12.43 -11.38 6.62
N ILE A 73 12.10 -11.29 5.32
CA ILE A 73 13.09 -11.10 4.25
C ILE A 73 13.79 -9.75 4.42
N PHE A 74 13.04 -8.66 4.62
CA PHE A 74 13.62 -7.32 4.74
C PHE A 74 14.27 -7.06 6.09
N ASP A 75 13.91 -7.77 7.14
CA ASP A 75 14.65 -7.75 8.42
C ASP A 75 16.04 -8.38 8.25
N LYS A 76 16.13 -9.43 7.44
CA LYS A 76 17.41 -10.12 7.17
C LYS A 76 18.23 -9.43 6.07
N TYR A 77 17.56 -8.92 5.06
CA TYR A 77 18.15 -8.29 3.87
C TYR A 77 17.47 -6.94 3.59
N PRO A 78 17.79 -5.89 4.37
CA PRO A 78 17.12 -4.60 4.23
C PRO A 78 17.43 -3.96 2.87
N ILE A 79 16.37 -3.57 2.17
CA ILE A 79 16.45 -2.95 0.83
C ILE A 79 15.87 -1.54 0.93
N ALA A 80 16.70 -0.53 0.75
CA ALA A 80 16.27 0.86 0.86
C ALA A 80 15.14 1.25 -0.12
N TRP A 81 15.00 0.53 -1.23
CA TRP A 81 14.02 0.78 -2.29
C TRP A 81 12.81 -0.16 -2.25
N SER A 82 12.61 -0.91 -1.17
CA SER A 82 11.50 -1.85 -1.00
C SER A 82 10.12 -1.18 -1.18
N LEU A 83 9.91 0.01 -0.60
CA LEU A 83 8.63 0.73 -0.70
C LEU A 83 8.25 1.09 -2.14
N PRO A 84 9.11 1.76 -2.94
CA PRO A 84 8.83 2.00 -4.36
C PRO A 84 8.63 0.72 -5.18
N ILE A 85 9.37 -0.35 -4.89
CA ILE A 85 9.20 -1.64 -5.56
C ILE A 85 7.79 -2.19 -5.27
N GLY A 86 7.37 -2.22 -4.01
CA GLY A 86 6.01 -2.64 -3.63
C GLY A 86 4.94 -1.77 -4.32
N MET A 87 5.09 -0.44 -4.29
CA MET A 87 4.14 0.47 -4.94
C MET A 87 4.10 0.29 -6.46
N SER A 88 5.21 -0.12 -7.10
CA SER A 88 5.23 -0.43 -8.53
C SER A 88 4.36 -1.66 -8.86
N PHE A 89 4.34 -2.69 -8.00
CA PHE A 89 3.41 -3.81 -8.15
C PHE A 89 1.95 -3.35 -8.04
N THR A 90 1.64 -2.48 -7.08
CA THR A 90 0.30 -1.89 -6.95
C THR A 90 -0.08 -1.08 -8.19
N MET A 91 0.82 -0.27 -8.73
CA MET A 91 0.59 0.52 -9.95
C MET A 91 0.30 -0.36 -11.16
N VAL A 92 1.12 -1.39 -11.39
CA VAL A 92 0.91 -2.35 -12.50
C VAL A 92 -0.40 -3.10 -12.31
N GLY A 93 -0.68 -3.56 -11.09
CA GLY A 93 -1.93 -4.25 -10.77
C GLY A 93 -3.17 -3.39 -11.00
N LEU A 94 -3.16 -2.11 -10.59
CA LEU A 94 -4.27 -1.17 -10.81
C LEU A 94 -4.48 -0.87 -12.30
N THR A 95 -3.38 -0.62 -13.04
CA THR A 95 -3.46 -0.43 -14.49
C THR A 95 -4.04 -1.66 -15.18
N SER A 96 -3.56 -2.84 -14.80
CA SER A 96 -4.07 -4.12 -15.33
C SER A 96 -5.54 -4.34 -14.95
N LEU A 97 -5.94 -4.01 -13.72
CA LEU A 97 -7.31 -4.14 -13.24
C LEU A 97 -8.29 -3.27 -14.04
N ALA A 98 -7.92 -2.03 -14.35
CA ALA A 98 -8.75 -1.10 -15.11
C ALA A 98 -9.20 -1.70 -16.46
N PHE A 99 -8.30 -2.42 -17.12
CA PHE A 99 -8.55 -2.99 -18.46
C PHE A 99 -8.84 -4.50 -18.45
N SER A 100 -9.13 -5.05 -17.26
CA SER A 100 -9.47 -6.49 -17.14
C SER A 100 -10.85 -6.78 -17.69
N ASP A 101 -10.97 -7.74 -18.59
CA ASP A 101 -12.20 -8.14 -19.29
C ASP A 101 -12.73 -9.53 -18.87
N ASN A 102 -11.99 -10.22 -17.99
CA ASN A 102 -12.35 -11.55 -17.51
C ASN A 102 -11.86 -11.81 -16.09
N LEU A 103 -12.47 -12.77 -15.41
CA LEU A 103 -12.15 -13.10 -14.02
C LEU A 103 -10.68 -13.49 -13.79
N PRO A 104 -10.03 -14.35 -14.59
CA PRO A 104 -8.62 -14.69 -14.37
C PRO A 104 -7.70 -13.47 -14.41
N TRP A 105 -7.97 -12.52 -15.29
CA TRP A 105 -7.19 -11.30 -15.41
C TRP A 105 -7.40 -10.37 -14.21
N ILE A 106 -8.65 -10.26 -13.71
CA ILE A 106 -8.94 -9.55 -12.44
C ILE A 106 -8.19 -10.18 -11.28
N LEU A 107 -8.22 -11.53 -11.15
CA LEU A 107 -7.53 -12.22 -10.07
C LEU A 107 -6.02 -11.97 -10.09
N LEU A 108 -5.39 -11.99 -11.27
CA LEU A 108 -3.97 -11.65 -11.42
C LEU A 108 -3.71 -10.19 -11.00
N SER A 109 -4.56 -9.26 -11.43
CA SER A 109 -4.44 -7.83 -11.12
C SER A 109 -4.51 -7.56 -9.62
N VAL A 110 -5.52 -8.10 -8.93
CA VAL A 110 -5.67 -7.93 -7.48
C VAL A 110 -4.59 -8.67 -6.69
N PHE A 111 -4.08 -9.79 -7.19
CA PHE A 111 -2.94 -10.47 -6.62
C PHE A 111 -1.69 -9.59 -6.63
N LEU A 112 -1.39 -8.91 -7.76
CA LEU A 112 -0.27 -7.97 -7.87
C LEU A 112 -0.43 -6.78 -6.90
N ILE A 113 -1.65 -6.24 -6.79
CA ILE A 113 -1.94 -5.15 -5.84
C ILE A 113 -1.68 -5.62 -4.40
N GLY A 114 -2.13 -6.83 -4.05
CA GLY A 114 -1.91 -7.42 -2.74
C GLY A 114 -0.42 -7.64 -2.43
N ILE A 115 0.37 -8.14 -3.38
CA ILE A 115 1.84 -8.26 -3.23
C ILE A 115 2.46 -6.88 -2.93
N GLY A 116 2.08 -5.84 -3.69
CA GLY A 116 2.57 -4.47 -3.44
C GLY A 116 2.28 -3.99 -2.02
N SER A 117 1.05 -4.20 -1.56
CA SER A 117 0.61 -3.86 -0.20
C SER A 117 1.37 -4.64 0.88
N SER A 118 1.64 -5.92 0.65
CA SER A 118 2.34 -6.78 1.61
C SER A 118 3.76 -6.34 1.92
N VAL A 119 4.40 -5.63 0.99
CA VAL A 119 5.72 -5.02 1.18
C VAL A 119 5.62 -3.74 1.99
N LEU A 120 4.63 -2.89 1.68
CA LEU A 120 4.57 -1.54 2.23
C LEU A 120 4.34 -1.53 3.75
N HIS A 121 3.36 -2.28 4.25
CA HIS A 121 2.96 -2.17 5.65
C HIS A 121 4.08 -2.53 6.65
N PRO A 122 4.76 -3.71 6.56
CA PRO A 122 5.82 -4.05 7.50
C PRO A 122 7.02 -3.12 7.36
N GLU A 123 7.42 -2.79 6.13
CA GLU A 123 8.62 -2.01 5.88
C GLU A 123 8.43 -0.54 6.28
N ALA A 124 7.29 0.08 5.93
CA ALA A 124 7.00 1.46 6.33
C ALA A 124 6.84 1.59 7.86
N SER A 125 6.22 0.60 8.52
CA SER A 125 6.11 0.56 9.98
C SER A 125 7.49 0.47 10.63
N ARG A 126 8.40 -0.35 10.09
CA ARG A 126 9.80 -0.47 10.54
C ARG A 126 10.56 0.85 10.39
N ILE A 127 10.45 1.49 9.23
CA ILE A 127 11.10 2.78 8.99
C ILE A 127 10.52 3.87 9.90
N THR A 128 9.20 3.85 10.16
CA THR A 128 8.54 4.74 11.13
C THR A 128 9.12 4.58 12.52
N PHE A 129 9.37 3.35 12.94
CA PHE A 129 10.04 3.07 14.22
C PHE A 129 11.44 3.68 14.28
N LEU A 130 12.25 3.52 13.22
CA LEU A 130 13.60 4.09 13.14
C LEU A 130 13.58 5.63 13.17
N ALA A 131 12.62 6.27 12.47
CA ALA A 131 12.48 7.72 12.41
C ALA A 131 11.88 8.33 13.69
N SER A 132 11.40 7.51 14.64
CA SER A 132 10.62 7.95 15.81
C SER A 132 11.43 8.73 16.86
N GLY A 133 12.77 8.60 16.86
CA GLY A 133 13.61 9.21 17.90
C GLY A 133 13.19 8.81 19.33
N GLY A 134 12.74 7.57 19.51
CA GLY A 134 12.24 7.04 20.80
C GLY A 134 10.74 7.32 21.07
N LYS A 135 10.10 8.23 20.34
CA LYS A 135 8.65 8.53 20.47
C LYS A 135 7.79 7.60 19.60
N ARG A 136 7.92 6.29 19.82
CA ARG A 136 7.35 5.22 19.00
C ARG A 136 5.82 5.32 18.85
N GLY A 137 5.11 5.57 19.97
CA GLY A 137 3.65 5.72 19.97
C GLY A 137 3.20 6.88 19.08
N LEU A 138 3.82 8.06 19.20
CA LEU A 138 3.52 9.21 18.35
C LEU A 138 3.78 8.91 16.86
N ALA A 139 4.92 8.30 16.54
CA ALA A 139 5.29 7.99 15.18
C ALA A 139 4.29 7.00 14.53
N GLN A 140 3.93 5.92 15.24
CA GLN A 140 2.95 4.95 14.77
C GLN A 140 1.54 5.53 14.68
N SER A 141 1.13 6.39 15.61
CA SER A 141 -0.17 7.07 15.52
C SER A 141 -0.24 7.96 14.29
N LEU A 142 0.81 8.75 14.00
CA LEU A 142 0.86 9.60 12.82
C LEU A 142 0.81 8.77 11.53
N PHE A 143 1.55 7.65 11.49
CA PHE A 143 1.53 6.71 10.37
C PHE A 143 0.13 6.12 10.16
N GLN A 144 -0.54 5.68 11.22
CA GLN A 144 -1.85 5.05 11.15
C GLN A 144 -2.97 6.03 10.76
N VAL A 145 -2.88 7.29 11.25
CA VAL A 145 -3.83 8.34 10.83
C VAL A 145 -3.79 8.56 9.32
N GLY A 146 -2.58 8.53 8.72
CA GLY A 146 -2.44 8.60 7.26
C GLY A 146 -3.20 7.48 6.55
N GLY A 147 -2.98 6.23 6.94
CA GLY A 147 -3.65 5.06 6.34
C GLY A 147 -5.18 5.15 6.47
N ASN A 148 -5.68 5.40 7.68
CA ASN A 148 -7.13 5.50 7.91
C ASN A 148 -7.78 6.63 7.08
N PHE A 149 -7.10 7.78 6.97
CA PHE A 149 -7.57 8.88 6.14
C PHE A 149 -7.60 8.47 4.65
N GLY A 150 -6.54 7.86 4.14
CA GLY A 150 -6.50 7.37 2.76
C GLY A 150 -7.60 6.35 2.48
N GLY A 151 -7.76 5.35 3.35
CA GLY A 151 -8.80 4.33 3.22
C GLY A 151 -10.22 4.88 3.17
N SER A 152 -10.48 5.99 3.88
CA SER A 152 -11.79 6.65 3.86
C SER A 152 -12.08 7.38 2.55
N LEU A 153 -11.05 7.81 1.80
CA LEU A 153 -11.22 8.56 0.56
C LEU A 153 -11.55 7.67 -0.65
N GLY A 154 -11.10 6.41 -0.66
CA GLY A 154 -11.24 5.55 -1.83
C GLY A 154 -12.67 5.39 -2.33
N PRO A 155 -13.65 5.02 -1.51
CA PRO A 155 -15.05 4.91 -1.93
C PRO A 155 -15.60 6.21 -2.51
N LEU A 156 -15.27 7.35 -1.91
CA LEU A 156 -15.69 8.67 -2.40
C LEU A 156 -15.11 8.95 -3.79
N LEU A 157 -13.83 8.67 -3.99
CA LEU A 157 -13.17 8.91 -5.27
C LEU A 157 -13.68 7.94 -6.35
N VAL A 158 -13.98 6.69 -6.03
CA VAL A 158 -14.61 5.76 -6.96
C VAL A 158 -16.00 6.26 -7.38
N ALA A 159 -16.82 6.72 -6.43
CA ALA A 159 -18.13 7.25 -6.71
C ALA A 159 -18.09 8.51 -7.61
N LEU A 160 -17.10 9.38 -7.46
CA LEU A 160 -16.98 10.63 -8.19
C LEU A 160 -16.23 10.50 -9.53
N LEU A 161 -15.20 9.65 -9.59
CA LEU A 161 -14.26 9.63 -10.73
C LEU A 161 -14.37 8.36 -11.58
N VAL A 162 -14.94 7.28 -11.05
CA VAL A 162 -15.02 6.00 -11.77
C VAL A 162 -16.44 5.66 -12.14
N ALA A 163 -17.35 5.67 -11.18
CA ALA A 163 -18.74 5.24 -11.40
C ALA A 163 -19.46 6.01 -12.53
N PRO A 164 -19.28 7.35 -12.69
CA PRO A 164 -19.93 8.08 -13.78
C PRO A 164 -19.33 7.83 -15.18
N TYR A 165 -18.04 7.40 -15.24
CA TYR A 165 -17.28 7.33 -16.48
C TYR A 165 -16.91 5.90 -16.91
N GLY A 166 -17.21 4.92 -16.05
CA GLY A 166 -16.89 3.51 -16.28
C GLY A 166 -15.59 3.04 -15.62
N ARG A 167 -15.48 1.72 -15.45
CA ARG A 167 -14.39 1.07 -14.70
C ARG A 167 -13.01 1.32 -15.28
N ASP A 168 -12.89 1.61 -16.58
CA ASP A 168 -11.60 1.89 -17.21
C ASP A 168 -10.93 3.12 -16.59
N HIS A 169 -11.72 4.05 -16.03
CA HIS A 169 -11.20 5.21 -15.30
C HIS A 169 -10.44 4.85 -14.02
N LEU A 170 -10.46 3.60 -13.56
CA LEU A 170 -9.57 3.12 -12.50
C LEU A 170 -8.10 3.34 -12.84
N PHE A 171 -7.73 3.40 -14.13
CA PHE A 171 -6.33 3.65 -14.51
C PHE A 171 -5.79 5.00 -13.98
N ILE A 172 -6.66 5.97 -13.68
CA ILE A 172 -6.28 7.27 -13.10
C ILE A 172 -5.53 7.08 -11.77
N PHE A 173 -5.90 6.08 -10.99
CA PHE A 173 -5.23 5.78 -9.72
C PHE A 173 -3.80 5.25 -9.89
N SER A 174 -3.40 4.84 -11.09
CA SER A 174 -2.00 4.54 -11.40
C SER A 174 -1.12 5.78 -11.32
N PHE A 175 -1.64 6.98 -11.63
CA PHE A 175 -0.94 8.24 -11.42
C PHE A 175 -0.80 8.58 -9.94
N VAL A 176 -1.78 8.19 -9.11
CA VAL A 176 -1.67 8.32 -7.64
C VAL A 176 -0.57 7.40 -7.11
N ALA A 177 -0.48 6.16 -7.63
CA ALA A 177 0.61 5.24 -7.29
C ALA A 177 1.98 5.80 -7.72
N LEU A 178 2.06 6.41 -8.91
CA LEU A 178 3.28 7.07 -9.37
C LEU A 178 3.68 8.25 -8.45
N ALA A 179 2.71 9.07 -8.04
CA ALA A 179 2.94 10.14 -7.07
C ALA A 179 3.42 9.58 -5.72
N ALA A 180 2.85 8.46 -5.25
CA ALA A 180 3.28 7.79 -4.04
C ALA A 180 4.74 7.33 -4.13
N ILE A 181 5.18 6.79 -5.27
CA ILE A 181 6.60 6.44 -5.52
C ILE A 181 7.48 7.69 -5.37
N GLY A 182 7.04 8.84 -5.89
CA GLY A 182 7.75 10.12 -5.72
C GLY A 182 7.87 10.54 -4.24
N VAL A 183 6.79 10.38 -3.46
CA VAL A 183 6.80 10.65 -2.01
C VAL A 183 7.72 9.70 -1.26
N MET A 184 7.88 8.46 -1.71
CA MET A 184 8.77 7.47 -1.09
C MET A 184 10.25 7.73 -1.37
N TYR A 185 10.59 8.49 -2.40
CA TYR A 185 11.98 8.76 -2.78
C TYR A 185 12.84 9.34 -1.63
N PRO A 186 12.43 10.43 -0.93
CA PRO A 186 13.19 10.95 0.20
C PRO A 186 13.29 9.97 1.37
N ILE A 187 12.26 9.12 1.58
CA ILE A 187 12.29 8.07 2.59
C ILE A 187 13.41 7.07 2.27
N CYS A 188 13.45 6.59 1.02
CA CYS A 188 14.46 5.64 0.56
C CYS A 188 15.88 6.20 0.68
N LYS A 189 16.07 7.48 0.31
CA LYS A 189 17.37 8.15 0.42
C LYS A 189 17.82 8.26 1.87
N TRP A 190 16.91 8.65 2.76
CA TRP A 190 17.19 8.71 4.20
C TRP A 190 17.47 7.31 4.77
N TYR A 191 16.64 6.33 4.42
CA TYR A 191 16.80 4.97 4.90
C TYR A 191 18.10 4.32 4.41
N LYS A 192 18.50 4.57 3.16
CA LYS A 192 19.80 4.14 2.63
C LYS A 192 20.99 4.66 3.45
N SER A 193 20.89 5.87 4.01
CA SER A 193 21.93 6.43 4.87
C SER A 193 21.94 5.81 6.28
N TYR A 194 20.89 5.06 6.61
CA TYR A 194 20.74 4.38 7.90
C TYR A 194 21.22 2.92 7.85
N LEU A 195 21.23 2.31 6.66
CA LEU A 195 21.73 0.95 6.40
C LEU A 195 23.25 0.92 6.27
#